data_5856de1d71e68633e863960489758b8c
#
_entry.id   5856de1d71e68633e863960489758b8c
#
_cell.length_a   1.000
_cell.length_b   1.000
_cell.length_c   1.000
_cell.angle_alpha   90.00
_cell.angle_beta   90.00
_cell.angle_gamma   90.00
#
_symmetry.space_group_name_H-M   'P 1'
#
loop_
_entity.id
_entity.type
_entity.pdbx_description
1 polymer ?
#
loop_
_entity_poly.entity_id
_entity_poly.type
_entity_poly.pdbx_seq_one_letter_code
_entity_poly.pdbx_strand_id
1 'polypeptide(L)'
;YPSMKFKIKDKLPKSYYSKISNTSIKLIDQLITDKRSIENEIIRKKNNKIYFSRLKTTDKIMLFPLNDINFQNLLDFPIVVKNKKGLINYLFKNGIEVRSFFYDNCEVIVGDNNNINAANLEKNLICLPSHSNMNEKAIFKICNHVNKFYLN
;
A
#
# COMPACT_ATOMS: atom_id res chain seq x y z
N TYR A 1 -5.42 -12.33 12.26
CA TYR A 1 -4.01 -12.34 12.68
C TYR A 1 -3.93 -11.67 14.04
N PRO A 2 -3.26 -12.28 15.04
CA PRO A 2 -3.04 -11.63 16.31
C PRO A 2 -2.17 -10.39 16.06
N SER A 3 -2.55 -9.27 16.66
CA SER A 3 -1.74 -8.06 16.64
C SER A 3 -0.33 -8.41 17.10
N MET A 4 0.65 -8.37 16.20
CA MET A 4 2.04 -8.47 16.59
C MET A 4 2.39 -7.22 17.39
N LYS A 5 2.31 -7.31 18.71
CA LYS A 5 2.86 -6.28 19.58
C LYS A 5 4.39 -6.40 19.50
N PHE A 6 4.98 -5.60 18.64
CA PHE A 6 6.43 -5.44 18.63
C PHE A 6 6.85 -4.82 19.95
N LYS A 7 7.48 -5.60 20.81
CA LYS A 7 8.22 -5.02 21.94
C LYS A 7 9.50 -4.41 21.34
N ILE A 8 9.59 -3.11 21.33
CA ILE A 8 10.84 -2.43 21.03
C ILE A 8 11.82 -2.85 22.13
N LYS A 9 12.88 -3.58 21.75
CA LYS A 9 13.98 -3.87 22.65
C LYS A 9 14.81 -2.60 22.80
N ASP A 10 15.20 -2.24 24.01
CA ASP A 10 15.99 -1.03 24.33
C ASP A 10 17.32 -0.94 23.56
N LYS A 11 17.77 -2.05 22.99
CA LYS A 11 18.98 -2.09 22.13
C LYS A 11 18.74 -2.96 20.93
N LEU A 12 19.01 -2.42 19.76
CA LEU A 12 19.02 -3.18 18.51
C LEU A 12 20.16 -4.24 18.56
N PRO A 13 19.93 -5.45 18.00
CA PRO A 13 20.98 -6.45 17.88
C PRO A 13 22.20 -5.89 17.15
N LYS A 14 23.40 -6.32 17.54
CA LYS A 14 24.64 -5.89 16.90
C LYS A 14 24.64 -6.11 15.37
N SER A 15 23.94 -7.12 14.88
CA SER A 15 23.76 -7.40 13.46
C SER A 15 23.10 -6.28 12.66
N TYR A 16 22.31 -5.39 13.30
CA TYR A 16 21.73 -4.21 12.64
C TYR A 16 22.78 -3.17 12.23
N TYR A 17 23.94 -3.21 12.86
CA TYR A 17 25.06 -2.29 12.57
C TYR A 17 26.13 -2.95 11.68
N SER A 18 25.84 -4.11 11.12
CA SER A 18 26.78 -4.80 10.22
C SER A 18 26.92 -4.03 8.91
N LYS A 19 28.14 -3.93 8.43
CA LYS A 19 28.39 -3.36 7.10
C LYS A 19 27.76 -4.24 6.02
N ILE A 20 27.18 -3.61 5.01
CA ILE A 20 26.69 -4.32 3.83
C ILE A 20 27.81 -5.10 3.17
N SER A 21 27.56 -6.33 2.74
CA SER A 21 28.55 -7.16 2.06
C SER A 21 28.86 -6.64 0.64
N ASN A 22 30.06 -6.91 0.13
CA ASN A 22 30.41 -6.59 -1.24
C ASN A 22 29.49 -7.27 -2.26
N THR A 23 29.01 -8.48 -1.96
CA THR A 23 28.04 -9.20 -2.79
C THR A 23 26.70 -8.44 -2.83
N SER A 24 26.23 -7.95 -1.69
CA SER A 24 24.99 -7.15 -1.63
C SER A 24 25.15 -5.83 -2.39
N ILE A 25 26.29 -5.17 -2.32
CA ILE A 25 26.59 -3.95 -3.08
C ILE A 25 26.51 -4.24 -4.59
N LYS A 26 27.14 -5.31 -5.07
CA LYS A 26 27.09 -5.70 -6.48
C LYS A 26 25.66 -6.01 -6.95
N LEU A 27 24.87 -6.69 -6.12
CA LEU A 27 23.46 -6.97 -6.43
C LEU A 27 22.62 -5.69 -6.52
N ILE A 28 22.83 -4.75 -5.61
CA ILE A 28 22.14 -3.45 -5.64
C ILE A 28 22.53 -2.70 -6.92
N ASP A 29 23.80 -2.66 -7.28
CA ASP A 29 24.28 -1.99 -8.48
C ASP A 29 23.66 -2.60 -9.76
N GLN A 30 23.60 -3.93 -9.84
CA GLN A 30 22.88 -4.62 -10.92
C GLN A 30 21.41 -4.29 -10.95
N LEU A 31 20.71 -4.23 -9.81
CA LEU A 31 19.29 -3.91 -9.73
C LEU A 31 19.01 -2.46 -10.15
N ILE A 32 19.89 -1.52 -9.81
CA ILE A 32 19.76 -0.11 -10.19
C ILE A 32 19.95 0.07 -11.70
N THR A 33 20.89 -0.68 -12.29
CA THR A 33 21.22 -0.59 -13.73
C THR A 33 20.31 -1.44 -14.62
N ASP A 34 19.49 -2.33 -14.06
CA ASP A 34 18.57 -3.21 -14.81
C ASP A 34 17.44 -2.39 -15.44
N LYS A 35 17.33 -2.44 -16.76
CA LYS A 35 16.21 -1.84 -17.53
C LYS A 35 14.84 -2.28 -17.03
N ARG A 36 14.70 -3.50 -16.49
CA ARG A 36 13.46 -4.00 -15.90
C ARG A 36 12.97 -3.16 -14.73
N SER A 37 13.87 -2.53 -13.98
CA SER A 37 13.49 -1.62 -12.91
C SER A 37 12.72 -0.41 -13.44
N ILE A 38 13.19 0.17 -14.55
CA ILE A 38 12.56 1.32 -15.20
C ILE A 38 11.21 0.91 -15.83
N GLU A 39 11.15 -0.23 -16.50
CA GLU A 39 9.91 -0.75 -17.09
C GLU A 39 8.85 -1.02 -16.02
N ASN A 40 9.24 -1.64 -14.91
CA ASN A 40 8.37 -1.88 -13.79
C ASN A 40 7.83 -0.59 -13.17
N GLU A 41 8.64 0.45 -13.09
CA GLU A 41 8.23 1.77 -12.63
C GLU A 41 7.17 2.39 -13.55
N ILE A 42 7.40 2.33 -14.87
CA ILE A 42 6.44 2.84 -15.86
C ILE A 42 5.10 2.13 -15.73
N ILE A 43 5.12 0.79 -15.60
CA ILE A 43 3.88 0.00 -15.44
C ILE A 43 3.16 0.39 -14.14
N ARG A 44 3.88 0.48 -13.01
CA ARG A 44 3.26 0.90 -11.74
C ARG A 44 2.63 2.29 -11.82
N LYS A 45 3.33 3.25 -12.40
CA LYS A 45 2.79 4.61 -12.63
C LYS A 45 1.51 4.56 -13.47
N LYS A 46 1.49 3.74 -14.53
CA LYS A 46 0.30 3.53 -15.35
C LYS A 46 -0.86 2.92 -14.55
N ASN A 47 -0.60 1.88 -13.77
CA ASN A 47 -1.58 1.24 -12.91
C ASN A 47 -2.18 2.23 -11.89
N ASN A 48 -1.35 3.04 -11.25
CA ASN A 48 -1.79 4.05 -10.30
C ASN A 48 -2.66 5.12 -10.95
N LYS A 49 -2.33 5.55 -12.18
CA LYS A 49 -3.18 6.47 -12.96
C LYS A 49 -4.56 5.89 -13.25
N ILE A 50 -4.63 4.58 -13.55
CA ILE A 50 -5.92 3.89 -13.79
C ILE A 50 -6.76 3.90 -12.52
N TYR A 51 -6.20 3.53 -11.38
CA TYR A 51 -6.91 3.59 -10.10
C TYR A 51 -7.45 4.99 -9.83
N PHE A 52 -6.60 6.00 -9.97
CA PHE A 52 -6.98 7.38 -9.72
C PHE A 52 -8.11 7.88 -10.63
N SER A 53 -8.11 7.47 -11.90
CA SER A 53 -9.14 7.88 -12.85
C SER A 53 -10.44 7.09 -12.76
N ARG A 54 -10.40 5.85 -12.23
CA ARG A 54 -11.55 4.93 -12.27
C ARG A 54 -12.24 4.75 -10.93
N LEU A 55 -11.55 4.95 -9.82
CA LEU A 55 -12.18 4.90 -8.51
C LEU A 55 -13.03 6.16 -8.30
N LYS A 56 -14.27 5.95 -7.90
CA LYS A 56 -15.22 7.02 -7.60
C LYS A 56 -15.07 7.44 -6.15
N THR A 57 -14.64 8.67 -5.92
CA THR A 57 -14.62 9.26 -4.58
C THR A 57 -16.05 9.52 -4.10
N THR A 58 -16.31 9.18 -2.86
CA THR A 58 -17.58 9.40 -2.18
C THR A 58 -17.28 9.74 -0.72
N ASP A 59 -18.31 9.97 0.09
CA ASP A 59 -18.15 10.05 1.56
C ASP A 59 -17.66 8.76 2.20
N LYS A 60 -17.64 7.64 1.45
CA LYS A 60 -17.21 6.31 1.88
C LYS A 60 -15.86 5.90 1.34
N ILE A 61 -15.35 6.54 0.29
CA ILE A 61 -14.04 6.30 -0.31
C ILE A 61 -13.31 7.64 -0.50
N MET A 62 -12.15 7.75 0.09
CA MET A 62 -11.27 8.89 -0.10
C MET A 62 -9.95 8.41 -0.74
N LEU A 63 -9.55 9.10 -1.80
CA LEU A 63 -8.23 8.97 -2.39
C LEU A 63 -7.31 10.02 -1.76
N PHE A 64 -6.04 9.67 -1.59
CA PHE A 64 -5.07 10.68 -1.18
C PHE A 64 -4.96 11.76 -2.26
N PRO A 65 -4.90 13.05 -1.89
CA PRO A 65 -4.67 14.13 -2.83
C PRO A 65 -3.25 13.97 -3.40
N LEU A 66 -3.19 13.47 -4.61
CA LEU A 66 -1.95 13.23 -5.30
C LEU A 66 -1.67 14.46 -6.17
N ASN A 67 -1.07 15.49 -5.57
CA ASN A 67 -0.76 16.75 -6.25
C ASN A 67 0.18 16.57 -7.45
N ASP A 68 0.92 15.46 -7.50
CA ASP A 68 1.73 15.10 -8.65
C ASP A 68 1.74 13.59 -8.90
N ILE A 69 0.80 13.15 -9.71
CA ILE A 69 0.65 11.74 -10.11
C ILE A 69 1.89 11.20 -10.85
N ASN A 70 2.76 12.09 -11.35
CA ASN A 70 3.96 11.71 -12.08
C ASN A 70 5.06 11.17 -11.17
N PHE A 71 5.07 11.57 -9.90
CA PHE A 71 6.04 11.09 -8.91
C PHE A 71 5.65 9.79 -8.21
N GLN A 72 4.50 9.20 -8.56
CA GLN A 72 3.98 8.11 -7.77
C GLN A 72 4.29 6.75 -8.37
N ASN A 73 5.42 6.25 -7.93
CA ASN A 73 5.84 4.88 -8.16
C ASN A 73 5.38 3.98 -7.01
N LEU A 74 4.08 4.00 -6.71
CA LEU A 74 3.52 3.22 -5.62
C LEU A 74 3.48 1.74 -5.97
N LEU A 75 3.97 0.90 -5.07
CA LEU A 75 3.86 -0.56 -5.18
C LEU A 75 2.43 -1.03 -4.96
N ASP A 76 1.75 -0.38 -4.03
CA ASP A 76 0.35 -0.59 -3.68
C ASP A 76 -0.38 0.76 -3.70
N PHE A 77 -1.62 0.79 -4.17
CA PHE A 77 -2.40 2.01 -4.27
C PHE A 77 -3.24 2.23 -3.01
N PRO A 78 -2.94 3.23 -2.16
CA PRO A 78 -3.63 3.45 -0.91
C PRO A 78 -4.98 4.12 -1.11
N ILE A 79 -6.01 3.63 -0.41
CA ILE A 79 -7.32 4.27 -0.30
C ILE A 79 -7.80 4.23 1.15
N VAL A 80 -8.51 5.26 1.56
CA VAL A 80 -9.17 5.31 2.88
C VAL A 80 -10.64 5.02 2.69
N VAL A 81 -11.18 4.03 3.42
CA VAL A 81 -12.52 3.52 3.18
C VAL A 81 -13.33 3.36 4.46
N LYS A 82 -14.61 3.69 4.42
CA LYS A 82 -15.56 3.27 5.45
C LYS A 82 -15.84 1.78 5.28
N ASN A 83 -16.03 1.07 6.41
CA ASN A 83 -16.27 -0.39 6.40
C ASN A 83 -15.14 -1.21 5.75
N LYS A 84 -13.89 -0.89 6.12
CA LYS A 84 -12.67 -1.61 5.70
C LYS A 84 -12.83 -3.12 5.71
N LYS A 85 -13.31 -3.69 6.83
CA LYS A 85 -13.48 -5.15 7.00
C LYS A 85 -14.48 -5.75 6.02
N GLY A 86 -15.59 -5.06 5.77
CA GLY A 86 -16.61 -5.48 4.81
C GLY A 86 -16.06 -5.50 3.39
N LEU A 87 -15.34 -4.43 2.99
CA LEU A 87 -14.71 -4.36 1.67
C LEU A 87 -13.65 -5.45 1.47
N ILE A 88 -12.78 -5.69 2.44
CA ILE A 88 -11.76 -6.74 2.36
C ILE A 88 -12.41 -8.10 2.13
N ASN A 89 -13.42 -8.45 2.92
CA ASN A 89 -14.13 -9.71 2.78
C ASN A 89 -14.83 -9.84 1.42
N TYR A 90 -15.43 -8.75 0.94
CA TYR A 90 -16.08 -8.73 -0.37
C TYR A 90 -15.07 -8.92 -1.51
N LEU A 91 -13.95 -8.21 -1.47
CA LEU A 91 -12.90 -8.34 -2.48
C LEU A 91 -12.28 -9.74 -2.46
N PHE A 92 -12.00 -10.28 -1.29
CA PHE A 92 -11.45 -11.63 -1.13
C PHE A 92 -12.38 -12.70 -1.73
N LYS A 93 -13.71 -12.62 -1.46
CA LYS A 93 -14.71 -13.51 -2.08
C LYS A 93 -14.74 -13.42 -3.61
N ASN A 94 -14.28 -12.31 -4.18
CA ASN A 94 -14.19 -12.09 -5.63
C ASN A 94 -12.78 -12.35 -6.19
N GLY A 95 -11.89 -13.01 -5.40
CA GLY A 95 -10.54 -13.38 -5.81
C GLY A 95 -9.59 -12.18 -5.90
N ILE A 96 -9.85 -11.12 -5.14
CA ILE A 96 -9.02 -9.92 -5.08
C ILE A 96 -8.44 -9.81 -3.66
N GLU A 97 -7.13 -10.00 -3.54
CA GLU A 97 -6.40 -9.80 -2.30
C GLU A 97 -5.95 -8.34 -2.20
N VAL A 98 -6.12 -7.76 -1.02
CA VAL A 98 -5.70 -6.39 -0.72
C VAL A 98 -4.85 -6.36 0.54
N ARG A 99 -3.94 -5.41 0.60
CA ARG A 99 -3.07 -5.26 1.76
C ARG A 99 -3.73 -4.32 2.78
N SER A 100 -3.89 -4.80 4.02
CA SER A 100 -4.55 -4.04 5.09
C SER A 100 -3.83 -4.13 6.44
N PHE A 101 -2.70 -4.79 6.48
CA PHE A 101 -1.84 -4.99 7.65
C PHE A 101 -0.52 -4.20 7.47
N PHE A 102 0.25 -4.04 8.51
CA PHE A 102 1.48 -3.21 8.62
C PHE A 102 1.25 -1.69 8.72
N TYR A 103 0.02 -1.25 8.91
CA TYR A 103 -0.28 0.18 9.09
C TYR A 103 -0.79 0.41 10.50
N ASP A 104 0.05 0.09 11.50
CA ASP A 104 -0.25 0.35 12.88
C ASP A 104 0.12 1.80 13.24
N ASN A 105 -0.69 2.41 14.08
CA ASN A 105 -0.39 3.75 14.58
C ASN A 105 0.82 3.69 15.51
N CYS A 106 1.94 4.23 15.07
CA CYS A 106 3.18 4.24 15.84
C CYS A 106 3.10 5.07 17.13
N GLU A 107 2.13 5.97 17.29
CA GLU A 107 1.94 6.75 18.51
C GLU A 107 1.62 5.85 19.70
N VAL A 108 0.91 4.75 19.49
CA VAL A 108 0.65 3.75 20.53
C VAL A 108 1.95 3.16 21.09
N ILE A 109 3.00 3.11 20.28
CA ILE A 109 4.31 2.58 20.65
C ILE A 109 5.09 3.59 21.50
N VAL A 110 4.97 4.87 21.18
CA VAL A 110 5.68 5.96 21.89
C VAL A 110 4.86 6.56 23.05
N GLY A 111 3.63 6.08 23.27
CA GLY A 111 2.79 6.53 24.37
C GLY A 111 2.05 7.85 24.13
N ASP A 112 2.05 8.34 22.89
CA ASP A 112 1.28 9.51 22.46
C ASP A 112 0.07 9.04 21.64
N ASN A 113 -1.15 9.32 22.06
CA ASN A 113 -2.38 8.86 21.41
C ASN A 113 -3.22 10.03 20.86
N ASN A 114 -2.60 11.18 20.58
CA ASN A 114 -3.33 12.40 20.29
C ASN A 114 -3.61 12.64 18.80
N ASN A 115 -3.03 11.87 17.89
CA ASN A 115 -3.20 12.10 16.45
C ASN A 115 -4.40 11.33 15.90
N ILE A 116 -5.54 12.01 15.84
CA ILE A 116 -6.79 11.47 15.30
C ILE A 116 -6.63 10.99 13.85
N ASN A 117 -5.78 11.64 13.06
CA ASN A 117 -5.55 11.27 11.66
C ASN A 117 -4.81 9.95 11.54
N ALA A 118 -3.79 9.70 12.37
CA ALA A 118 -3.06 8.43 12.39
C ALA A 118 -3.98 7.28 12.79
N ALA A 119 -4.78 7.45 13.84
CA ALA A 119 -5.77 6.47 14.28
C ALA A 119 -6.84 6.20 13.20
N ASN A 120 -7.28 7.23 12.48
CA ASN A 120 -8.23 7.08 11.38
C ASN A 120 -7.62 6.32 10.20
N LEU A 121 -6.36 6.57 9.85
CA LEU A 121 -5.66 5.84 8.80
C LEU A 121 -5.49 4.36 9.16
N GLU A 122 -5.04 4.04 10.37
CA GLU A 122 -4.92 2.65 10.84
C GLU A 122 -6.24 1.89 10.67
N LYS A 123 -7.34 2.51 11.08
CA LYS A 123 -8.67 1.92 11.04
C LYS A 123 -9.21 1.72 9.62
N ASN A 124 -8.93 2.64 8.70
CA ASN A 124 -9.63 2.78 7.44
C ASN A 124 -8.75 2.61 6.18
N LEU A 125 -7.42 2.61 6.32
CA LEU A 125 -6.52 2.46 5.19
C LEU A 125 -6.48 1.02 4.69
N ILE A 126 -6.60 0.85 3.37
CA ILE A 126 -6.25 -0.37 2.65
C ILE A 126 -5.40 -0.01 1.44
N CYS A 127 -4.62 -0.96 0.95
CA CYS A 127 -3.83 -0.79 -0.25
C CYS A 127 -4.25 -1.80 -1.31
N LEU A 128 -4.62 -1.29 -2.47
CA LEU A 128 -4.95 -2.10 -3.65
C LEU A 128 -3.66 -2.49 -4.38
N PRO A 129 -3.56 -3.72 -4.91
CA PRO A 129 -2.35 -4.18 -5.59
C PRO A 129 -2.09 -3.37 -6.87
N SER A 130 -0.87 -2.84 -7.02
CA SER A 130 -0.47 -1.99 -8.15
C SER A 130 0.89 -2.37 -8.73
N HIS A 131 1.40 -3.57 -8.38
CA HIS A 131 2.71 -4.03 -8.84
C HIS A 131 2.77 -4.26 -10.36
N SER A 132 3.97 -4.32 -10.90
CA SER A 132 4.23 -4.38 -12.34
C SER A 132 3.67 -5.63 -13.05
N ASN A 133 3.42 -6.72 -12.33
CA ASN A 133 2.79 -7.91 -12.90
C ASN A 133 1.26 -7.79 -13.06
N MET A 134 0.66 -6.68 -12.61
CA MET A 134 -0.76 -6.42 -12.82
C MET A 134 -0.99 -5.85 -14.22
N ASN A 135 -1.90 -6.44 -14.97
CA ASN A 135 -2.35 -5.87 -16.24
C ASN A 135 -3.56 -4.93 -16.04
N GLU A 136 -3.84 -4.11 -17.04
CA GLU A 136 -4.94 -3.13 -16.97
C GLU A 136 -6.30 -3.78 -16.69
N LYS A 137 -6.58 -4.94 -17.29
CA LYS A 137 -7.85 -5.65 -17.09
C LYS A 137 -8.06 -6.04 -15.63
N ALA A 138 -6.98 -6.46 -14.95
CA ALA A 138 -7.03 -6.78 -13.52
C ALA A 138 -7.31 -5.52 -12.68
N ILE A 139 -6.65 -4.39 -13.00
CA ILE A 139 -6.88 -3.11 -12.32
C ILE A 139 -8.33 -2.65 -12.54
N PHE A 140 -8.85 -2.72 -13.78
CA PHE A 140 -10.25 -2.39 -14.06
C PHE A 140 -11.23 -3.27 -13.27
N LYS A 141 -10.96 -4.58 -13.17
CA LYS A 141 -11.77 -5.50 -12.38
C LYS A 141 -11.80 -5.04 -10.91
N ILE A 142 -10.67 -4.70 -10.33
CA ILE A 142 -10.58 -4.22 -8.95
C ILE A 142 -11.39 -2.91 -8.77
N CYS A 143 -11.18 -1.93 -9.64
CA CYS A 143 -11.94 -0.67 -9.58
C CYS A 143 -13.45 -0.90 -9.64
N ASN A 144 -13.91 -1.78 -10.53
CA ASN A 144 -15.32 -2.11 -10.68
C ASN A 144 -15.88 -2.74 -9.41
N HIS A 145 -15.16 -3.67 -8.78
CA HIS A 145 -15.60 -4.27 -7.52
C HIS A 145 -15.64 -3.26 -6.37
N VAL A 146 -14.61 -2.41 -6.24
CA VAL A 146 -14.58 -1.38 -5.20
C VAL A 146 -15.74 -0.40 -5.39
N ASN A 147 -15.94 0.11 -6.60
CA ASN A 147 -17.05 1.01 -6.91
C ASN A 147 -18.42 0.34 -6.66
N LYS A 148 -18.59 -0.91 -7.09
CA LYS A 148 -19.84 -1.65 -6.88
C LYS A 148 -20.16 -1.81 -5.39
N PHE A 149 -19.18 -2.06 -4.55
CA PHE A 149 -19.38 -2.22 -3.11
C PHE A 149 -19.94 -0.98 -2.42
N TYR A 150 -19.62 0.21 -2.92
CA TYR A 150 -20.02 1.48 -2.28
C TYR A 150 -21.13 2.23 -3.01
N LEU A 151 -21.42 1.91 -4.27
CA LEU A 151 -22.42 2.61 -5.07
C LEU A 151 -23.75 1.86 -5.16
N ASN A 152 -23.78 0.61 -4.68
CA ASN A 152 -25.01 -0.15 -4.47
C ASN A 152 -25.38 -0.11 -2.98
#